data_4c3633b82d91bb537bf1f9494c5e51f5
#
_entry.id   4c3633b82d91bb537bf1f9494c5e51f5
#
_cell.length_a   1.000
_cell.length_b   1.000
_cell.length_c   1.000
_cell.angle_alpha   90.00
_cell.angle_beta   90.00
_cell.angle_gamma   90.00
#
_symmetry.space_group_name_H-M   'P 1'
#
loop_
_entity.id
_entity.type
_entity.pdbx_description
1 polymer ?
#
loop_
_entity_poly.entity_id
_entity_poly.type
_entity_poly.pdbx_seq_one_letter_code
_entity_poly.pdbx_strand_id
1 'polypeptide(L)'
;HLEVDKIWHLACPASPKSYQLNPIKTAKTSFLGTYNMLGLARRVNAKFLMASTSEVYGNPELHPQPETYHGSVNPIGIRSCYDEGKRIAESLCMDYKRMHGCDIRIARIFNTYGPRMLPDDGRVISNFIVQALKNESITIYGDGSQTRSFCFVEDMIDGFILLMNSNYMEP
;
A
#
# COMPACT_ATOMS: atom_id res chain seq x y z
N HIS A 1 -1.62 21.34 20.55
CA HIS A 1 -2.63 20.92 19.56
C HIS A 1 -1.93 20.79 18.20
N LEU A 2 -2.18 19.67 17.50
CA LEU A 2 -1.71 19.48 16.14
C LEU A 2 -2.83 19.90 15.19
N GLU A 3 -2.57 20.85 14.30
CA GLU A 3 -3.49 21.33 13.27
C GLU A 3 -2.83 21.09 11.91
N VAL A 4 -3.51 20.39 11.03
CA VAL A 4 -3.03 20.05 9.69
C VAL A 4 -4.20 20.02 8.71
N ASP A 5 -3.95 20.38 7.45
CA ASP A 5 -4.97 20.41 6.39
C ASP A 5 -4.99 19.09 5.58
N LYS A 6 -3.88 18.37 5.55
CA LYS A 6 -3.73 17.13 4.78
C LYS A 6 -2.91 16.11 5.55
N ILE A 7 -3.35 14.87 5.52
CA ILE A 7 -2.65 13.72 6.11
C ILE A 7 -2.33 12.70 5.02
N TRP A 8 -1.03 12.44 4.84
CA TRP A 8 -0.52 11.42 3.95
C TRP A 8 -0.17 10.18 4.77
N HIS A 9 -1.07 9.22 4.83
CA HIS A 9 -0.87 8.02 5.66
C HIS A 9 -0.15 6.92 4.87
N LEU A 10 1.19 6.96 4.91
CA LEU A 10 2.08 6.03 4.21
C LEU A 10 2.70 4.98 5.15
N ALA A 11 2.37 5.02 6.43
CA ALA A 11 3.04 4.23 7.45
C ALA A 11 2.56 2.77 7.45
N CYS A 12 3.40 1.87 6.98
CA CYS A 12 3.32 0.43 7.18
C CYS A 12 4.60 -0.23 6.62
N PRO A 13 5.14 -1.29 7.22
CA PRO A 13 6.12 -2.14 6.54
C PRO A 13 5.50 -2.70 5.25
N ALA A 14 6.17 -2.55 4.11
CA ALA A 14 5.57 -2.83 2.80
C ALA A 14 6.32 -3.88 1.97
N SER A 15 7.52 -4.32 2.36
CA SER A 15 8.20 -5.44 1.70
C SER A 15 7.94 -6.76 2.44
N PRO A 16 7.88 -7.91 1.74
CA PRO A 16 7.65 -9.21 2.37
C PRO A 16 8.63 -9.50 3.51
N LYS A 17 9.90 -9.16 3.33
CA LYS A 17 10.94 -9.27 4.35
C LYS A 17 10.61 -8.44 5.60
N SER A 18 10.15 -7.21 5.42
CA SER A 18 9.90 -6.29 6.53
C SER A 18 8.59 -6.59 7.27
N TYR A 19 7.49 -6.84 6.57
CA TYR A 19 6.20 -7.05 7.25
C TYR A 19 6.09 -8.43 7.91
N GLN A 20 6.86 -9.42 7.45
CA GLN A 20 6.92 -10.76 8.08
C GLN A 20 7.87 -10.83 9.28
N LEU A 21 8.81 -9.89 9.42
CA LEU A 21 9.72 -9.85 10.56
C LEU A 21 8.97 -9.71 11.89
N ASN A 22 7.91 -8.89 11.92
CA ASN A 22 7.03 -8.76 13.07
C ASN A 22 5.59 -8.59 12.58
N PRO A 23 4.88 -9.69 12.27
CA PRO A 23 3.55 -9.65 11.69
C PRO A 23 2.51 -8.99 12.59
N ILE A 24 2.61 -9.16 13.91
CA ILE A 24 1.71 -8.51 14.87
C ILE A 24 1.88 -6.99 14.83
N LYS A 25 3.12 -6.50 14.78
CA LYS A 25 3.39 -5.06 14.62
C LYS A 25 2.85 -4.53 13.29
N THR A 26 3.02 -5.28 12.22
CA THR A 26 2.50 -4.91 10.90
C THR A 26 0.97 -4.75 10.92
N ALA A 27 0.26 -5.74 11.43
CA ALA A 27 -1.20 -5.70 11.55
C ALA A 27 -1.65 -4.51 12.43
N LYS A 28 -1.02 -4.30 13.59
CA LYS A 28 -1.30 -3.16 14.47
C LYS A 28 -1.03 -1.82 13.79
N THR A 29 0.06 -1.68 13.03
CA THR A 29 0.38 -0.44 12.32
C THR A 29 -0.69 -0.13 11.27
N SER A 30 -1.11 -1.14 10.51
CA SER A 30 -2.16 -0.97 9.51
C SER A 30 -3.50 -0.59 10.15
N PHE A 31 -3.95 -1.31 11.18
CA PHE A 31 -5.25 -1.08 11.81
C PHE A 31 -5.24 0.13 12.75
N LEU A 32 -4.47 0.06 13.85
CA LEU A 32 -4.47 1.12 14.88
C LEU A 32 -3.85 2.42 14.37
N GLY A 33 -2.83 2.33 13.50
CA GLY A 33 -2.22 3.49 12.87
C GLY A 33 -3.25 4.24 12.01
N THR A 34 -3.97 3.53 11.16
CA THR A 34 -5.04 4.13 10.33
C THR A 34 -6.17 4.68 11.22
N TYR A 35 -6.64 3.92 12.20
CA TYR A 35 -7.68 4.38 13.12
C TYR A 35 -7.30 5.69 13.83
N ASN A 36 -6.09 5.78 14.36
CA ASN A 36 -5.61 6.99 15.05
C ASN A 36 -5.49 8.19 14.10
N MET A 37 -4.99 7.96 12.89
CA MET A 37 -4.84 9.04 11.90
C MET A 37 -6.18 9.51 11.33
N LEU A 38 -7.16 8.62 11.17
CA LEU A 38 -8.54 8.98 10.82
C LEU A 38 -9.22 9.79 11.94
N GLY A 39 -8.97 9.41 13.19
CA GLY A 39 -9.42 10.18 14.34
C GLY A 39 -8.84 11.61 14.36
N LEU A 40 -7.56 11.76 14.02
CA LEU A 40 -6.94 13.06 13.84
C LEU A 40 -7.57 13.82 12.66
N ALA A 41 -7.66 13.20 11.49
CA ALA A 41 -8.24 13.81 10.29
C ALA A 41 -9.66 14.37 10.56
N ARG A 42 -10.50 13.57 11.20
CA ARG A 42 -11.85 13.99 11.62
C ARG A 42 -11.81 15.20 12.56
N ARG A 43 -10.93 15.18 13.57
CA ARG A 43 -10.85 16.24 14.58
C ARG A 43 -10.46 17.59 13.97
N VAL A 44 -9.50 17.58 13.01
CA VAL A 44 -8.98 18.82 12.41
C VAL A 44 -9.57 19.12 11.03
N ASN A 45 -10.53 18.31 10.57
CA ASN A 45 -11.15 18.40 9.24
C ASN A 45 -10.13 18.36 8.09
N ALA A 46 -9.12 17.51 8.22
CA ALA A 46 -8.06 17.35 7.22
C ALA A 46 -8.48 16.38 6.10
N LYS A 47 -8.02 16.65 4.88
CA LYS A 47 -8.03 15.65 3.81
C LYS A 47 -7.10 14.49 4.17
N PHE A 48 -7.52 13.27 3.87
CA PHE A 48 -6.79 12.06 4.23
C PHE A 48 -6.51 11.20 2.99
N LEU A 49 -5.25 10.89 2.73
CA LEU A 49 -4.86 9.92 1.72
C LEU A 49 -4.24 8.69 2.38
N MET A 50 -4.81 7.53 2.10
CA MET A 50 -4.29 6.25 2.52
C MET A 50 -3.50 5.58 1.40
N ALA A 51 -2.24 5.27 1.65
CA ALA A 51 -1.47 4.36 0.81
C ALA A 51 -1.92 2.91 1.08
N SER A 52 -2.84 2.42 0.25
CA SER A 52 -3.21 1.02 0.20
C SER A 52 -2.26 0.25 -0.74
N THR A 53 -2.64 -0.91 -1.21
CA THR A 53 -1.78 -1.81 -1.96
C THR A 53 -2.58 -2.70 -2.90
N SER A 54 -1.97 -3.17 -3.98
CA SER A 54 -2.53 -4.25 -4.81
C SER A 54 -2.75 -5.56 -4.04
N GLU A 55 -2.10 -5.73 -2.90
CA GLU A 55 -2.23 -6.94 -2.07
C GLU A 55 -3.63 -7.10 -1.44
N VAL A 56 -4.46 -6.04 -1.45
CA VAL A 56 -5.88 -6.14 -1.08
C VAL A 56 -6.66 -7.06 -2.02
N TYR A 57 -6.14 -7.29 -3.23
CA TYR A 57 -6.70 -8.24 -4.19
C TYR A 57 -6.27 -9.69 -3.94
N GLY A 58 -5.23 -9.92 -3.12
CA GLY A 58 -4.73 -11.25 -2.77
C GLY A 58 -4.16 -11.99 -3.97
N ASN A 59 -4.66 -13.21 -4.21
CA ASN A 59 -4.36 -14.00 -5.41
C ASN A 59 -5.46 -13.76 -6.46
N PRO A 60 -5.33 -12.73 -7.32
CA PRO A 60 -6.42 -12.29 -8.17
C PRO A 60 -6.71 -13.27 -9.30
N GLU A 61 -7.99 -13.48 -9.58
CA GLU A 61 -8.49 -14.26 -10.72
C GLU A 61 -8.70 -13.38 -11.97
N LEU A 62 -8.74 -12.05 -11.78
CA LEU A 62 -8.92 -11.08 -12.86
C LEU A 62 -7.63 -10.31 -13.11
N HIS A 63 -7.30 -10.11 -14.39
CA HIS A 63 -6.15 -9.34 -14.86
C HIS A 63 -6.53 -8.49 -16.07
N PRO A 64 -6.35 -7.15 -16.06
CA PRO A 64 -5.99 -6.32 -14.91
C PRO A 64 -7.10 -6.28 -13.86
N GLN A 65 -6.75 -5.98 -12.59
CA GLN A 65 -7.70 -5.87 -11.51
C GLN A 65 -8.43 -4.53 -11.57
N PRO A 66 -9.75 -4.50 -11.81
CA PRO A 66 -10.54 -3.28 -11.67
C PRO A 66 -10.75 -2.94 -10.19
N GLU A 67 -10.96 -1.67 -9.87
CA GLU A 67 -11.14 -1.19 -8.49
C GLU A 67 -12.37 -1.82 -7.80
N THR A 68 -13.36 -2.22 -8.58
CA THR A 68 -14.57 -2.93 -8.11
C THR A 68 -14.34 -4.39 -7.76
N TYR A 69 -13.17 -4.97 -8.08
CA TYR A 69 -12.86 -6.35 -7.74
C TYR A 69 -12.54 -6.50 -6.25
N HIS A 70 -13.25 -7.39 -5.56
CA HIS A 70 -13.10 -7.56 -4.11
C HIS A 70 -11.89 -8.38 -3.69
N GLY A 71 -11.27 -9.09 -4.64
CA GLY A 71 -10.07 -9.89 -4.40
C GLY A 71 -10.33 -11.27 -3.79
N SER A 72 -9.24 -12.03 -3.66
CA SER A 72 -9.19 -13.38 -3.06
C SER A 72 -8.00 -13.44 -2.10
N VAL A 73 -8.21 -13.03 -0.84
CA VAL A 73 -7.17 -12.99 0.19
C VAL A 73 -7.30 -14.22 1.10
N ASN A 74 -6.17 -14.84 1.43
CA ASN A 74 -6.12 -15.89 2.45
C ASN A 74 -5.96 -15.25 3.85
N PRO A 75 -7.01 -15.25 4.70
CA PRO A 75 -7.00 -14.54 5.99
C PRO A 75 -6.07 -15.15 7.04
N ILE A 76 -5.61 -16.38 6.85
CA ILE A 76 -4.70 -17.09 7.76
C ILE A 76 -3.33 -17.38 7.13
N GLY A 77 -3.08 -16.85 5.93
CA GLY A 77 -1.80 -17.02 5.24
C GLY A 77 -0.68 -16.23 5.90
N ILE A 78 0.57 -16.58 5.58
CA ILE A 78 1.78 -15.92 6.12
C ILE A 78 1.83 -14.41 5.80
N ARG A 79 1.10 -13.94 4.78
CA ARG A 79 1.02 -12.54 4.36
C ARG A 79 -0.19 -11.81 4.95
N SER A 80 -1.10 -12.51 5.62
CA SER A 80 -2.39 -11.96 6.09
C SER A 80 -2.22 -10.75 6.99
N CYS A 81 -1.13 -10.66 7.76
CA CYS A 81 -0.84 -9.49 8.60
C CYS A 81 -0.75 -8.18 7.81
N TYR A 82 -0.31 -8.24 6.55
CA TYR A 82 -0.23 -7.10 5.64
C TYR A 82 -1.51 -6.99 4.80
N ASP A 83 -1.89 -8.07 4.12
CA ASP A 83 -3.01 -8.09 3.19
C ASP A 83 -4.33 -7.72 3.89
N GLU A 84 -4.70 -8.42 4.96
CA GLU A 84 -5.89 -8.12 5.77
C GLU A 84 -5.73 -6.82 6.56
N GLY A 85 -4.51 -6.50 7.00
CA GLY A 85 -4.22 -5.22 7.65
C GLY A 85 -4.56 -4.02 6.75
N LYS A 86 -4.25 -4.09 5.46
CA LYS A 86 -4.59 -3.05 4.49
C LYS A 86 -6.08 -3.07 4.11
N ARG A 87 -6.69 -4.24 4.01
CA ARG A 87 -8.14 -4.38 3.75
C ARG A 87 -8.97 -3.75 4.87
N ILE A 88 -8.68 -4.04 6.13
CA ILE A 88 -9.38 -3.42 7.27
C ILE A 88 -9.12 -1.90 7.34
N ALA A 89 -7.95 -1.44 6.94
CA ALA A 89 -7.66 -0.01 6.88
C ALA A 89 -8.49 0.71 5.80
N GLU A 90 -8.68 0.12 4.61
CA GLU A 90 -9.63 0.64 3.60
C GLU A 90 -11.06 0.68 4.14
N SER A 91 -11.51 -0.39 4.80
CA SER A 91 -12.84 -0.46 5.43
C SER A 91 -13.04 0.67 6.43
N LEU A 92 -12.06 0.90 7.33
CA LEU A 92 -12.10 2.03 8.26
C LEU A 92 -12.21 3.38 7.55
N CYS A 93 -11.43 3.58 6.49
CA CYS A 93 -11.48 4.82 5.69
C CYS A 93 -12.90 5.06 5.17
N MET A 94 -13.53 4.04 4.59
CA MET A 94 -14.88 4.14 4.04
C MET A 94 -15.94 4.32 5.13
N ASP A 95 -15.76 3.73 6.31
CA ASP A 95 -16.67 3.93 7.46
C ASP A 95 -16.57 5.35 8.00
N TYR A 96 -15.36 5.92 8.13
CA TYR A 96 -15.18 7.31 8.52
C TYR A 96 -15.78 8.29 7.50
N LYS A 97 -15.67 7.98 6.20
CA LYS A 97 -16.35 8.75 5.14
C LYS A 97 -17.86 8.69 5.31
N ARG A 98 -18.46 7.49 5.44
CA ARG A 98 -19.91 7.29 5.55
C ARG A 98 -20.50 7.88 6.83
N MET A 99 -19.83 7.70 7.96
CA MET A 99 -20.37 8.10 9.27
C MET A 99 -20.06 9.55 9.62
N HIS A 100 -18.96 10.09 9.15
CA HIS A 100 -18.44 11.39 9.61
C HIS A 100 -18.19 12.39 8.49
N GLY A 101 -18.39 11.99 7.22
CA GLY A 101 -18.16 12.89 6.07
C GLY A 101 -16.67 13.22 5.86
N CYS A 102 -15.75 12.42 6.39
CA CYS A 102 -14.31 12.66 6.21
C CYS A 102 -13.92 12.66 4.74
N ASP A 103 -13.08 13.59 4.34
CA ASP A 103 -12.57 13.73 2.97
C ASP A 103 -11.40 12.77 2.74
N ILE A 104 -11.70 11.59 2.20
CA ILE A 104 -10.78 10.45 2.11
C ILE A 104 -10.44 10.12 0.67
N ARG A 105 -9.17 9.77 0.45
CA ARG A 105 -8.60 9.20 -0.77
C ARG A 105 -7.92 7.88 -0.43
N ILE A 106 -8.09 6.87 -1.27
CA ILE A 106 -7.40 5.58 -1.15
C ILE A 106 -6.64 5.34 -2.45
N ALA A 107 -5.34 5.04 -2.35
CA ALA A 107 -4.52 4.68 -3.50
C ALA A 107 -4.03 3.24 -3.34
N ARG A 108 -4.49 2.33 -4.20
CA ARG A 108 -4.03 0.93 -4.28
C ARG A 108 -2.77 0.84 -5.11
N ILE A 109 -1.64 0.88 -4.43
CA ILE A 109 -0.30 0.95 -5.03
C ILE A 109 0.12 -0.44 -5.50
N PHE A 110 0.54 -0.52 -6.77
CA PHE A 110 1.20 -1.69 -7.33
C PHE A 110 2.73 -1.59 -7.11
N ASN A 111 3.54 -2.35 -7.86
CA ASN A 111 4.98 -2.38 -7.62
C ASN A 111 5.62 -1.03 -7.97
N THR A 112 6.05 -0.31 -6.97
CA THR A 112 6.76 0.95 -7.14
C THR A 112 8.25 0.74 -6.93
N TYR A 113 9.06 1.36 -7.76
CA TYR A 113 10.52 1.31 -7.69
C TYR A 113 11.12 2.70 -7.84
N GLY A 114 12.36 2.86 -7.41
CA GLY A 114 13.07 4.14 -7.56
C GLY A 114 14.35 4.23 -6.72
N PRO A 115 15.00 5.41 -6.75
CA PRO A 115 16.18 5.67 -5.94
C PRO A 115 15.92 5.45 -4.45
N ARG A 116 16.98 5.08 -3.72
CA ARG A 116 16.95 4.84 -2.27
C ARG A 116 16.16 3.59 -1.83
N MET A 117 15.75 2.69 -2.76
CA MET A 117 15.36 1.35 -2.37
C MET A 117 16.55 0.64 -1.72
N LEU A 118 16.28 -0.11 -0.65
CA LEU A 118 17.32 -0.90 0.00
C LEU A 118 17.82 -2.00 -0.95
N PRO A 119 19.15 -2.18 -1.08
CA PRO A 119 19.72 -3.22 -1.94
C PRO A 119 19.24 -4.63 -1.62
N ASP A 120 18.91 -4.88 -0.34
CA ASP A 120 18.45 -6.16 0.20
C ASP A 120 16.95 -6.19 0.47
N ASP A 121 16.17 -5.31 -0.15
CA ASP A 121 14.71 -5.21 0.02
C ASP A 121 13.95 -6.48 -0.35
N GLY A 122 14.52 -7.31 -1.20
CA GLY A 122 13.97 -8.62 -1.59
C GLY A 122 12.94 -8.55 -2.72
N ARG A 123 12.62 -7.36 -3.25
CA ARG A 123 11.73 -7.20 -4.41
C ARG A 123 12.50 -7.30 -5.73
N VAL A 124 11.80 -7.66 -6.79
CA VAL A 124 12.40 -8.06 -8.07
C VAL A 124 13.34 -7.00 -8.67
N ILE A 125 12.91 -5.72 -8.71
CA ILE A 125 13.72 -4.66 -9.35
C ILE A 125 15.02 -4.42 -8.59
N SER A 126 14.96 -4.29 -7.25
CA SER A 126 16.17 -4.10 -6.42
C SER A 126 17.10 -5.31 -6.52
N ASN A 127 16.57 -6.53 -6.48
CA ASN A 127 17.39 -7.74 -6.62
C ASN A 127 18.10 -7.78 -7.97
N PHE A 128 17.37 -7.57 -9.07
CA PHE A 128 17.95 -7.62 -10.41
C PHE A 128 19.03 -6.56 -10.62
N ILE A 129 18.80 -5.33 -10.18
CA ILE A 129 19.78 -4.24 -10.29
C ILE A 129 21.04 -4.58 -9.48
N VAL A 130 20.87 -5.03 -8.23
CA VAL A 130 22.02 -5.37 -7.37
C VAL A 130 22.83 -6.52 -7.93
N GLN A 131 22.16 -7.59 -8.37
CA GLN A 131 22.82 -8.75 -8.97
C GLN A 131 23.57 -8.37 -10.26
N ALA A 132 22.95 -7.58 -11.14
CA ALA A 132 23.58 -7.09 -12.35
C ALA A 132 24.82 -6.23 -12.06
N LEU A 133 24.73 -5.29 -11.11
CA LEU A 133 25.85 -4.43 -10.72
C LEU A 133 27.01 -5.19 -10.08
N LYS A 134 26.70 -6.31 -9.41
CA LYS A 134 27.72 -7.20 -8.82
C LYS A 134 28.24 -8.27 -9.78
N ASN A 135 27.74 -8.28 -11.01
CA ASN A 135 28.04 -9.31 -11.99
C ASN A 135 27.67 -10.75 -11.51
N GLU A 136 26.60 -10.84 -10.71
CA GLU A 136 26.01 -12.08 -10.21
C GLU A 136 24.90 -12.55 -11.17
N SER A 137 24.60 -13.85 -11.16
CA SER A 137 23.48 -14.40 -11.93
C SER A 137 22.15 -13.85 -11.45
N ILE A 138 21.29 -13.43 -12.38
CA ILE A 138 19.94 -12.96 -12.07
C ILE A 138 19.09 -14.13 -11.57
N THR A 139 18.49 -13.98 -10.38
CA THR A 139 17.64 -14.99 -9.78
C THR A 139 16.18 -14.77 -10.14
N ILE A 140 15.59 -15.72 -10.86
CA ILE A 140 14.16 -15.74 -11.17
C ILE A 140 13.49 -16.74 -10.24
N TYR A 141 12.45 -16.31 -9.52
CA TYR A 141 11.65 -17.18 -8.67
C TYR A 141 10.51 -17.80 -9.48
N GLY A 142 10.31 -19.11 -9.31
CA GLY A 142 9.33 -19.87 -10.10
C GLY A 142 9.82 -20.12 -11.52
N ASP A 143 8.89 -20.17 -12.47
CA ASP A 143 9.16 -20.45 -13.89
C ASP A 143 9.41 -19.20 -14.75
N GLY A 144 9.31 -18.00 -14.16
CA GLY A 144 9.49 -16.73 -14.86
C GLY A 144 8.26 -16.26 -15.65
N SER A 145 7.16 -16.96 -15.60
CA SER A 145 5.91 -16.58 -16.30
C SER A 145 5.16 -15.41 -15.65
N GLN A 146 5.55 -15.02 -14.44
CA GLN A 146 4.85 -13.97 -13.67
C GLN A 146 4.97 -12.60 -14.35
N THR A 147 3.85 -11.96 -14.56
CA THR A 147 3.79 -10.55 -15.02
C THR A 147 3.60 -9.59 -13.85
N ARG A 148 4.16 -8.40 -13.96
CA ARG A 148 4.03 -7.34 -12.96
C ARG A 148 3.93 -5.98 -13.64
N SER A 149 3.11 -5.09 -13.07
CA SER A 149 3.10 -3.67 -13.43
C SER A 149 4.04 -2.92 -12.50
N PHE A 150 4.86 -2.05 -13.06
CA PHE A 150 5.81 -1.22 -12.31
C PHE A 150 5.53 0.26 -12.54
N CYS A 151 5.66 1.05 -11.48
CA CYS A 151 5.55 2.50 -11.52
C CYS A 151 6.83 3.11 -10.92
N PHE A 152 7.38 4.12 -11.58
CA PHE A 152 8.49 4.87 -11.01
C PHE A 152 8.02 5.73 -9.85
N VAL A 153 8.85 5.90 -8.83
CA VAL A 153 8.44 6.56 -7.57
C VAL A 153 8.03 8.02 -7.76
N GLU A 154 8.64 8.74 -8.68
CA GLU A 154 8.27 10.14 -8.95
C GLU A 154 6.88 10.22 -9.58
N ASP A 155 6.57 9.36 -10.56
CA ASP A 155 5.23 9.27 -11.16
C ASP A 155 4.17 8.90 -10.12
N MET A 156 4.53 8.01 -9.18
CA MET A 156 3.64 7.64 -8.07
C MET A 156 3.37 8.84 -7.15
N ILE A 157 4.38 9.65 -6.85
CA ILE A 157 4.24 10.84 -6.00
C ILE A 157 3.39 11.89 -6.70
N ASP A 158 3.60 12.12 -7.99
CA ASP A 158 2.78 13.04 -8.78
C ASP A 158 1.31 12.58 -8.81
N GLY A 159 1.08 11.29 -9.00
CA GLY A 159 -0.24 10.68 -8.89
C GLY A 159 -0.90 10.92 -7.52
N PHE A 160 -0.16 10.77 -6.44
CA PHE A 160 -0.65 11.06 -5.09
C PHE A 160 -1.02 12.53 -4.91
N ILE A 161 -0.20 13.44 -5.40
CA ILE A 161 -0.45 14.88 -5.30
C ILE A 161 -1.73 15.23 -6.09
N LEU A 162 -1.89 14.69 -7.29
CA LEU A 162 -3.09 14.87 -8.09
C LEU A 162 -4.32 14.30 -7.38
N LEU A 163 -4.25 13.08 -6.86
CA LEU A 163 -5.34 12.43 -6.14
C LEU A 163 -5.74 13.22 -4.88
N MET A 164 -4.77 13.67 -4.07
CA MET A 164 -5.02 14.46 -2.86
C MET A 164 -5.73 15.79 -3.17
N ASN A 165 -5.43 16.40 -4.31
CA ASN A 165 -6.00 17.69 -4.71
C ASN A 165 -7.28 17.55 -5.56
N SER A 166 -7.62 16.33 -5.99
CA SER A 166 -8.83 16.08 -6.77
C SER A 166 -10.09 16.13 -5.89
N ASN A 167 -11.24 16.19 -6.55
CA ASN A 167 -12.54 15.96 -5.92
C ASN A 167 -12.99 14.50 -6.01
N TYR A 168 -12.14 13.63 -6.53
CA TYR A 168 -12.43 12.19 -6.63
C TYR A 168 -12.34 11.56 -5.24
N MET A 169 -13.39 10.88 -4.82
CA MET A 169 -13.56 10.35 -3.47
C MET A 169 -13.83 8.84 -3.43
N GLU A 170 -13.84 8.17 -4.56
CA GLU A 170 -13.95 6.72 -4.64
C GLU A 170 -12.57 6.06 -4.50
N PRO A 171 -12.47 4.83 -4.00
CA PRO A 171 -11.21 4.09 -3.94
C PRO A 171 -10.74 3.62 -5.30
#